data_991f301b7b4eda758f061cbba4e956ad
#
_entry.id   991f301b7b4eda758f061cbba4e956ad
#
_cell.length_a   1.000
_cell.length_b   1.000
_cell.length_c   1.000
_cell.angle_alpha   90.00
_cell.angle_beta   90.00
_cell.angle_gamma   90.00
#
_symmetry.space_group_name_H-M   'P 1'
#
loop_
_entity.id
_entity.type
_entity.pdbx_description
1 polymer ?
#
loop_
_entity_poly.entity_id
_entity_poly.type
_entity_poly.pdbx_seq_one_letter_code
_entity_poly.pdbx_strand_id
1 'polypeptide(L)'
;MKSIVFTASAAVLALGIAALSLVGTARAAHIRVDLDVPEQAAIGQPMELQAHFHSESEAAIADMEVTFHEQVTFGGVTSDLELGRAVTDEDGFAALTYEPRTAGTHDIHVRYTYADGEEEDAAASLTVPATGQQLYRSTAGVNIPGLNVWLLMALVATVWAILLSVAFRVIAIAHADAGPPMERAGSIGSK
;
A
#
# COMPACT_ATOMS: atom_id res chain seq x y z
N MET A 1 71.29 -33.47 1.25
CA MET A 1 70.48 -32.44 1.95
C MET A 1 69.38 -31.82 1.09
N LYS A 2 68.88 -32.48 0.01
CA LYS A 2 67.79 -31.94 -0.86
C LYS A 2 66.39 -32.52 -0.65
N SER A 3 66.25 -33.60 0.12
CA SER A 3 64.95 -34.30 0.30
C SER A 3 64.07 -33.79 1.48
N ILE A 4 64.69 -33.10 2.45
CA ILE A 4 63.93 -32.60 3.63
C ILE A 4 63.07 -31.36 3.32
N VAL A 5 63.51 -30.53 2.34
CA VAL A 5 62.78 -29.30 2.00
C VAL A 5 61.47 -29.60 1.24
N PHE A 6 61.42 -30.68 0.47
CA PHE A 6 60.21 -31.07 -0.30
C PHE A 6 59.07 -31.62 0.55
N THR A 7 59.44 -32.33 1.63
CA THR A 7 58.43 -32.91 2.55
C THR A 7 57.75 -31.82 3.42
N ALA A 8 58.48 -30.76 3.81
CA ALA A 8 57.94 -29.67 4.59
C ALA A 8 56.92 -28.82 3.80
N SER A 9 57.18 -28.58 2.51
CA SER A 9 56.27 -27.82 1.64
C SER A 9 54.94 -28.56 1.37
N ALA A 10 55.00 -29.87 1.22
CA ALA A 10 53.81 -30.70 1.01
C ALA A 10 52.90 -30.75 2.26
N ALA A 11 53.48 -30.77 3.46
CA ALA A 11 52.73 -30.76 4.71
C ALA A 11 52.01 -29.42 4.97
N VAL A 12 52.64 -28.29 4.63
CA VAL A 12 52.02 -26.96 4.77
C VAL A 12 50.86 -26.80 3.80
N LEU A 13 51.01 -27.26 2.54
CA LEU A 13 49.95 -27.21 1.54
C LEU A 13 48.76 -28.11 1.95
N ALA A 14 48.97 -29.28 2.49
CA ALA A 14 47.90 -30.17 2.94
C ALA A 14 47.15 -29.60 4.15
N LEU A 15 47.82 -28.91 5.07
CA LEU A 15 47.20 -28.25 6.22
C LEU A 15 46.35 -27.03 5.79
N GLY A 16 46.77 -26.29 4.76
CA GLY A 16 46.01 -25.17 4.18
C GLY A 16 44.73 -25.62 3.50
N ILE A 17 44.75 -26.75 2.78
CA ILE A 17 43.55 -27.29 2.11
C ILE A 17 42.59 -27.90 3.15
N ALA A 18 43.04 -28.48 4.21
CA ALA A 18 42.20 -29.00 5.29
C ALA A 18 41.49 -27.86 6.07
N ALA A 19 42.12 -26.69 6.20
CA ALA A 19 41.47 -25.51 6.84
C ALA A 19 40.41 -24.88 5.97
N LEU A 20 40.51 -24.93 4.62
CA LEU A 20 39.48 -24.42 3.72
C LEU A 20 38.22 -25.29 3.66
N SER A 21 38.32 -26.57 4.00
CA SER A 21 37.18 -27.50 4.00
C SER A 21 36.28 -27.36 5.23
N LEU A 22 36.68 -26.56 6.23
CA LEU A 22 35.89 -26.25 7.43
C LEU A 22 34.98 -25.03 7.31
N VAL A 23 34.98 -24.37 6.14
CA VAL A 23 33.90 -23.42 5.82
C VAL A 23 32.66 -24.26 5.55
N GLY A 24 32.00 -24.69 6.63
CA GLY A 24 30.69 -25.30 6.57
C GLY A 24 29.79 -24.37 5.75
N THR A 25 29.19 -24.90 4.71
CA THR A 25 28.06 -24.24 4.07
C THR A 25 27.03 -23.99 5.17
N ALA A 26 26.94 -22.77 5.65
CA ALA A 26 25.81 -22.34 6.47
C ALA A 26 24.58 -22.59 5.59
N ARG A 27 23.92 -23.72 5.83
CA ARG A 27 22.63 -24.03 5.26
C ARG A 27 21.71 -23.00 5.88
N ALA A 28 21.09 -22.16 5.08
CA ALA A 28 20.03 -21.29 5.56
C ALA A 28 19.04 -22.21 6.30
N ALA A 29 18.94 -22.05 7.61
CA ALA A 29 17.98 -22.81 8.40
C ALA A 29 16.61 -22.31 7.92
N HIS A 30 15.81 -23.21 7.34
CA HIS A 30 14.44 -22.86 7.00
C HIS A 30 13.71 -22.45 8.27
N ILE A 31 13.16 -21.25 8.25
CA ILE A 31 12.36 -20.70 9.34
C ILE A 31 10.92 -21.10 9.06
N ARG A 32 10.23 -21.58 10.07
CA ARG A 32 8.79 -21.80 10.03
C ARG A 32 8.09 -20.67 10.74
N VAL A 33 6.96 -20.26 10.19
CA VAL A 33 6.13 -19.20 10.75
C VAL A 33 4.73 -19.75 10.96
N ASP A 34 4.26 -19.67 12.19
CA ASP A 34 2.87 -19.91 12.54
C ASP A 34 2.22 -18.55 12.84
N LEU A 35 1.27 -18.16 12.01
CA LEU A 35 0.52 -16.91 12.19
C LEU A 35 -0.80 -17.21 12.89
N ASP A 36 -0.94 -16.72 14.13
CA ASP A 36 -2.17 -16.81 14.91
C ASP A 36 -2.98 -15.52 14.77
N VAL A 37 -4.14 -15.67 14.15
CA VAL A 37 -5.12 -14.61 13.94
C VAL A 37 -6.46 -15.13 14.41
N PRO A 38 -7.20 -14.40 15.27
CA PRO A 38 -8.54 -14.78 15.66
C PRO A 38 -9.44 -14.99 14.45
N GLU A 39 -10.21 -16.05 14.41
CA GLU A 39 -11.10 -16.34 13.29
C GLU A 39 -12.14 -15.24 13.04
N GLN A 40 -12.51 -14.49 14.09
CA GLN A 40 -13.49 -13.41 14.03
C GLN A 40 -13.06 -12.21 14.88
N ALA A 41 -13.31 -11.01 14.37
CA ALA A 41 -13.12 -9.77 15.09
C ALA A 41 -14.30 -8.83 14.92
N ALA A 42 -14.45 -7.85 15.82
CA ALA A 42 -15.45 -6.80 15.67
C ALA A 42 -14.80 -5.54 15.07
N ILE A 43 -15.55 -4.83 14.21
CA ILE A 43 -15.10 -3.55 13.64
C ILE A 43 -14.76 -2.56 14.77
N GLY A 44 -13.60 -1.94 14.69
CA GLY A 44 -13.15 -0.91 15.63
C GLY A 44 -12.72 -1.45 17.00
N GLN A 45 -12.55 -2.75 17.14
CA GLN A 45 -11.98 -3.34 18.34
C GLN A 45 -10.54 -3.75 18.11
N PRO A 46 -9.58 -3.25 18.91
CA PRO A 46 -8.21 -3.68 18.80
C PRO A 46 -8.07 -5.14 19.19
N MET A 47 -7.28 -5.86 18.42
CA MET A 47 -6.92 -7.26 18.63
C MET A 47 -5.41 -7.42 18.43
N GLU A 48 -4.87 -8.51 18.92
CA GLU A 48 -3.47 -8.84 18.73
C GLU A 48 -3.33 -9.88 17.62
N LEU A 49 -2.47 -9.57 16.64
CA LEU A 49 -1.96 -10.53 15.66
C LEU A 49 -0.64 -11.04 16.20
N GLN A 50 -0.46 -12.36 16.24
CA GLN A 50 0.74 -12.97 16.77
C GLN A 50 1.36 -13.90 15.74
N ALA A 51 2.64 -13.76 15.49
CA ALA A 51 3.41 -14.64 14.63
C ALA A 51 4.52 -15.32 15.45
N HIS A 52 4.63 -16.64 15.35
CA HIS A 52 5.63 -17.42 16.03
C HIS A 52 6.65 -17.97 15.03
N PHE A 53 7.90 -17.61 15.22
CA PHE A 53 9.03 -17.95 14.36
C PHE A 53 9.92 -18.97 15.03
N HIS A 54 10.09 -20.13 14.38
CA HIS A 54 10.93 -21.19 14.88
C HIS A 54 11.70 -21.86 13.75
N SER A 55 12.83 -22.47 14.07
CA SER A 55 13.61 -23.25 13.13
C SER A 55 12.98 -24.63 12.91
N GLU A 56 13.45 -25.36 11.90
CA GLU A 56 13.05 -26.78 11.70
C GLU A 56 13.26 -27.68 12.94
N SER A 57 14.13 -27.29 13.86
CA SER A 57 14.39 -27.98 15.12
C SER A 57 13.55 -27.46 16.28
N GLU A 58 12.47 -26.68 16.02
CA GLU A 58 11.59 -26.09 17.02
C GLU A 58 12.29 -25.06 17.95
N ALA A 59 13.47 -24.58 17.59
CA ALA A 59 14.14 -23.54 18.36
C ALA A 59 13.59 -22.16 17.98
N ALA A 60 13.23 -21.37 18.99
CA ALA A 60 12.75 -20.00 18.83
C ALA A 60 13.77 -19.11 18.12
N ILE A 61 13.29 -18.17 17.31
CA ILE A 61 14.13 -17.21 16.59
C ILE A 61 13.83 -15.81 17.12
N ALA A 62 14.75 -15.31 17.93
CA ALA A 62 14.65 -13.99 18.54
C ALA A 62 15.30 -12.89 17.68
N ASP A 63 14.98 -11.64 18.02
CA ASP A 63 15.58 -10.42 17.45
C ASP A 63 15.40 -10.27 15.93
N MET A 64 14.38 -10.92 15.33
CA MET A 64 14.08 -10.81 13.91
C MET A 64 13.02 -9.76 13.66
N GLU A 65 13.30 -8.80 12.75
CA GLU A 65 12.31 -7.82 12.30
C GLU A 65 11.36 -8.44 11.29
N VAL A 66 10.07 -8.30 11.54
CA VAL A 66 8.99 -8.82 10.69
C VAL A 66 7.98 -7.73 10.37
N THR A 67 7.36 -7.81 9.19
CA THR A 67 6.38 -6.84 8.74
C THR A 67 5.04 -7.54 8.53
N PHE A 68 3.99 -6.99 9.13
CA PHE A 68 2.61 -7.44 8.93
C PHE A 68 1.96 -6.65 7.80
N HIS A 69 1.27 -7.35 6.92
CA HIS A 69 0.57 -6.79 5.76
C HIS A 69 -0.86 -7.28 5.71
N GLU A 70 -1.74 -6.50 5.12
CA GLU A 70 -3.10 -6.90 4.74
C GLU A 70 -3.21 -6.81 3.22
N GLN A 71 -3.70 -7.88 2.59
CA GLN A 71 -4.00 -7.84 1.17
C GLN A 71 -5.32 -7.12 0.93
N VAL A 72 -5.26 -5.99 0.24
CA VAL A 72 -6.43 -5.17 -0.07
C VAL A 72 -6.66 -5.09 -1.57
N THR A 73 -7.93 -5.13 -1.98
CA THR A 73 -8.32 -4.96 -3.38
C THR A 73 -9.11 -3.68 -3.54
N PHE A 74 -8.61 -2.76 -4.34
CA PHE A 74 -9.28 -1.51 -4.65
C PHE A 74 -9.31 -1.28 -6.17
N GLY A 75 -10.51 -1.05 -6.71
CA GLY A 75 -10.68 -0.79 -8.15
C GLY A 75 -10.23 -1.95 -9.06
N GLY A 76 -10.22 -3.19 -8.56
CA GLY A 76 -9.74 -4.37 -9.30
C GLY A 76 -8.22 -4.56 -9.26
N VAL A 77 -7.51 -3.74 -8.49
CA VAL A 77 -6.06 -3.89 -8.23
C VAL A 77 -5.87 -4.41 -6.82
N THR A 78 -5.14 -5.51 -6.69
CA THR A 78 -4.74 -6.07 -5.39
C THR A 78 -3.37 -5.54 -5.01
N SER A 79 -3.21 -5.16 -3.76
CA SER A 79 -2.00 -4.55 -3.21
C SER A 79 -1.85 -4.96 -1.75
N ASP A 80 -0.61 -5.04 -1.27
CA ASP A 80 -0.29 -5.30 0.11
C ASP A 80 -0.20 -3.98 0.87
N LEU A 81 -1.00 -3.83 1.91
CA LEU A 81 -0.99 -2.70 2.83
C LEU A 81 -0.17 -3.06 4.05
N GLU A 82 0.92 -2.35 4.32
CA GLU A 82 1.70 -2.53 5.55
C GLU A 82 0.87 -2.09 6.76
N LEU A 83 0.63 -3.01 7.69
CA LEU A 83 -0.07 -2.76 8.96
C LEU A 83 0.89 -2.27 10.03
N GLY A 84 2.12 -2.77 10.02
CA GLY A 84 3.18 -2.39 10.96
C GLY A 84 4.30 -3.41 11.02
N ARG A 85 5.26 -3.13 11.91
CA ARG A 85 6.45 -3.97 12.13
C ARG A 85 6.55 -4.36 13.58
N ALA A 86 7.13 -5.52 13.82
CA ALA A 86 7.46 -6.01 15.14
C ALA A 86 8.81 -6.73 15.11
N VAL A 87 9.38 -6.96 16.27
CA VAL A 87 10.61 -7.74 16.45
C VAL A 87 10.26 -8.95 17.30
N THR A 88 10.75 -10.13 16.91
CA THR A 88 10.53 -11.35 17.69
C THR A 88 11.22 -11.27 19.05
N ASP A 89 10.55 -11.73 20.08
CA ASP A 89 11.08 -11.84 21.45
C ASP A 89 11.97 -13.08 21.62
N GLU A 90 12.41 -13.33 22.86
CA GLU A 90 13.29 -14.48 23.22
C GLU A 90 12.63 -15.84 22.93
N ASP A 91 11.29 -15.88 22.92
CA ASP A 91 10.49 -17.07 22.62
C ASP A 91 10.09 -17.17 21.14
N GLY A 92 10.54 -16.22 20.29
CA GLY A 92 10.28 -16.20 18.85
C GLY A 92 8.92 -15.62 18.47
N PHE A 93 8.22 -14.92 19.38
CA PHE A 93 6.96 -14.30 19.08
C PHE A 93 7.11 -12.83 18.64
N ALA A 94 6.40 -12.48 17.57
CA ALA A 94 6.21 -11.08 17.17
C ALA A 94 4.72 -10.75 17.25
N ALA A 95 4.37 -9.67 17.94
CA ALA A 95 2.98 -9.25 18.14
C ALA A 95 2.73 -7.86 17.58
N LEU A 96 1.57 -7.67 16.94
CA LEU A 96 1.10 -6.38 16.42
C LEU A 96 -0.36 -6.17 16.82
N THR A 97 -0.67 -4.98 17.37
CA THR A 97 -2.07 -4.57 17.61
C THR A 97 -2.69 -4.11 16.30
N TYR A 98 -3.77 -4.76 15.90
CA TYR A 98 -4.54 -4.45 14.70
C TYR A 98 -5.98 -4.11 15.06
N GLU A 99 -6.55 -3.12 14.37
CA GLU A 99 -7.94 -2.69 14.54
C GLU A 99 -8.64 -2.72 13.18
N PRO A 100 -9.48 -3.75 12.89
CA PRO A 100 -10.20 -3.84 11.63
C PRO A 100 -11.21 -2.70 11.49
N ARG A 101 -11.18 -2.00 10.35
CA ARG A 101 -12.02 -0.83 10.10
C ARG A 101 -13.19 -1.09 9.17
N THR A 102 -13.17 -2.22 8.49
CA THR A 102 -14.20 -2.62 7.53
C THR A 102 -14.71 -4.02 7.85
N ALA A 103 -15.93 -4.32 7.40
CA ALA A 103 -16.44 -5.68 7.42
C ALA A 103 -15.94 -6.45 6.20
N GLY A 104 -15.75 -7.72 6.32
CA GLY A 104 -15.31 -8.61 5.24
C GLY A 104 -14.26 -9.61 5.69
N THR A 105 -13.63 -10.25 4.73
CA THR A 105 -12.46 -11.09 4.96
C THR A 105 -11.21 -10.23 4.79
N HIS A 106 -10.33 -10.32 5.76
CA HIS A 106 -9.04 -9.66 5.79
C HIS A 106 -7.97 -10.74 5.69
N ASP A 107 -7.20 -10.73 4.63
CA ASP A 107 -6.10 -11.68 4.43
C ASP A 107 -4.83 -11.02 4.97
N ILE A 108 -4.39 -11.52 6.13
CA ILE A 108 -3.23 -11.00 6.86
C ILE A 108 -2.02 -11.85 6.51
N HIS A 109 -0.94 -11.18 6.18
CA HIS A 109 0.34 -11.79 5.86
C HIS A 109 1.41 -11.26 6.81
N VAL A 110 2.30 -12.13 7.25
CA VAL A 110 3.53 -11.72 7.91
C VAL A 110 4.70 -12.04 6.99
N ARG A 111 5.54 -11.06 6.74
CA ARG A 111 6.71 -11.18 5.86
C ARG A 111 7.98 -10.92 6.64
N TYR A 112 8.98 -11.69 6.37
CA TYR A 112 10.33 -11.48 6.88
C TYR A 112 11.35 -11.72 5.78
N THR A 113 12.49 -11.07 5.92
CA THR A 113 13.57 -11.14 4.93
C THR A 113 14.77 -11.84 5.58
N TYR A 114 15.26 -12.88 4.94
CA TYR A 114 16.50 -13.55 5.36
C TYR A 114 17.72 -12.65 5.16
N ALA A 115 18.82 -13.00 5.80
CA ALA A 115 20.10 -12.29 5.67
C ALA A 115 20.67 -12.33 4.24
N ASP A 116 20.29 -13.30 3.43
CA ASP A 116 20.65 -13.45 2.02
C ASP A 116 19.70 -12.68 1.07
N GLY A 117 18.65 -12.06 1.62
CA GLY A 117 17.68 -11.27 0.88
C GLY A 117 16.50 -12.07 0.32
N GLU A 118 16.38 -13.35 0.61
CA GLU A 118 15.17 -14.10 0.33
C GLU A 118 14.05 -13.66 1.26
N GLU A 119 12.83 -13.55 0.73
CA GLU A 119 11.62 -13.20 1.48
C GLU A 119 10.75 -14.45 1.62
N GLU A 120 10.18 -14.63 2.80
CA GLU A 120 9.20 -15.66 3.06
C GLU A 120 7.98 -15.04 3.75
N ASP A 121 6.79 -15.56 3.49
CA ASP A 121 5.56 -15.08 4.10
C ASP A 121 4.69 -16.21 4.63
N ALA A 122 3.94 -15.91 5.68
CA ALA A 122 2.85 -16.73 6.17
C ALA A 122 1.56 -15.93 6.13
N ALA A 123 0.44 -16.61 5.85
CA ALA A 123 -0.86 -15.97 5.67
C ALA A 123 -1.93 -16.60 6.56
N ALA A 124 -2.83 -15.78 7.06
CA ALA A 124 -4.03 -16.20 7.75
C ALA A 124 -5.20 -15.26 7.41
N SER A 125 -6.41 -15.79 7.43
CA SER A 125 -7.62 -15.01 7.11
C SER A 125 -8.43 -14.72 8.36
N LEU A 126 -8.84 -13.46 8.51
CA LEU A 126 -9.71 -12.96 9.57
C LEU A 126 -11.07 -12.58 8.99
N THR A 127 -12.15 -13.03 9.63
CA THR A 127 -13.50 -12.62 9.25
C THR A 127 -14.05 -11.57 10.20
N VAL A 128 -14.43 -10.42 9.65
CA VAL A 128 -15.05 -9.32 10.38
C VAL A 128 -16.52 -9.22 9.97
N PRO A 129 -17.46 -9.61 10.84
CA PRO A 129 -18.89 -9.59 10.51
C PRO A 129 -19.42 -8.16 10.36
N ALA A 130 -20.36 -7.95 9.43
CA ALA A 130 -20.96 -6.65 9.16
C ALA A 130 -21.87 -6.11 10.31
N THR A 131 -22.03 -6.87 11.38
CA THR A 131 -22.88 -6.51 12.54
C THR A 131 -22.23 -5.50 13.50
N GLY A 132 -20.97 -5.18 13.31
CA GLY A 132 -20.25 -4.19 14.11
C GLY A 132 -20.57 -2.75 13.71
N GLN A 133 -20.16 -1.81 14.55
CA GLN A 133 -20.26 -0.38 14.25
C GLN A 133 -19.24 -0.06 13.15
N GLN A 134 -19.71 0.16 11.92
CA GLN A 134 -18.80 0.58 10.84
C GLN A 134 -18.20 1.94 11.20
N LEU A 135 -16.89 1.97 11.45
CA LEU A 135 -16.12 3.21 11.68
C LEU A 135 -16.09 4.08 10.42
N TYR A 136 -16.21 3.47 9.25
CA TYR A 136 -16.31 4.15 7.97
C TYR A 136 -17.75 4.04 7.44
N ARG A 137 -18.59 5.02 7.72
CA ARG A 137 -19.79 5.24 6.90
C ARG A 137 -19.32 5.96 5.65
N SER A 138 -19.39 5.32 4.50
CA SER A 138 -19.34 6.02 3.22
C SER A 138 -20.59 6.88 3.13
N THR A 139 -20.54 8.07 3.72
CA THR A 139 -21.57 9.07 3.50
C THR A 139 -21.38 9.51 2.05
N ALA A 140 -22.33 9.18 1.18
CA ALA A 140 -22.32 9.65 -0.20
C ALA A 140 -22.27 11.19 -0.16
N GLY A 141 -21.09 11.75 -0.46
CA GLY A 141 -20.86 13.18 -0.51
C GLY A 141 -19.89 13.70 0.55
N VAL A 142 -19.14 14.73 0.19
CA VAL A 142 -18.23 15.43 1.09
C VAL A 142 -19.07 16.30 2.04
N ASN A 143 -19.23 15.86 3.28
CA ASN A 143 -19.90 16.65 4.31
C ASN A 143 -18.87 17.53 5.02
N ILE A 144 -18.70 18.76 4.56
CA ILE A 144 -17.84 19.72 5.23
C ILE A 144 -18.69 20.40 6.32
N PRO A 145 -18.33 20.24 7.62
CA PRO A 145 -19.06 20.88 8.70
C PRO A 145 -19.11 22.41 8.49
N GLY A 146 -20.33 22.98 8.47
CA GLY A 146 -20.54 24.42 8.27
C GLY A 146 -20.75 24.87 6.83
N LEU A 147 -20.57 24.01 5.83
CA LEU A 147 -20.94 24.32 4.44
C LEU A 147 -22.40 23.91 4.16
N ASN A 148 -23.26 24.90 4.07
CA ASN A 148 -24.63 24.67 3.63
C ASN A 148 -24.63 24.38 2.11
N VAL A 149 -25.12 23.21 1.70
CA VAL A 149 -25.23 22.80 0.29
C VAL A 149 -25.95 23.84 -0.56
N TRP A 150 -26.94 24.51 0.00
CA TRP A 150 -27.66 25.60 -0.68
C TRP A 150 -26.77 26.80 -0.97
N LEU A 151 -25.85 27.14 -0.09
CA LEU A 151 -24.87 28.19 -0.28
C LEU A 151 -23.90 27.86 -1.42
N LEU A 152 -23.44 26.61 -1.49
CA LEU A 152 -22.60 26.12 -2.59
C LEU A 152 -23.36 26.17 -3.93
N MET A 153 -24.62 25.72 -3.94
CA MET A 153 -25.49 25.81 -5.13
C MET A 153 -25.72 27.24 -5.58
N ALA A 154 -25.96 28.17 -4.64
CA ALA A 154 -26.12 29.60 -4.94
C ALA A 154 -24.83 30.18 -5.53
N LEU A 155 -23.68 29.85 -5.01
CA LEU A 155 -22.39 30.30 -5.52
C LEU A 155 -22.14 29.80 -6.94
N VAL A 156 -22.38 28.53 -7.21
CA VAL A 156 -22.24 27.95 -8.56
C VAL A 156 -23.26 28.63 -9.53
N ALA A 157 -24.52 28.81 -9.13
CA ALA A 157 -25.53 29.46 -9.94
C ALA A 157 -25.14 30.89 -10.26
N THR A 158 -24.56 31.64 -9.31
CA THR A 158 -24.09 33.00 -9.53
C THR A 158 -22.97 33.06 -10.57
N VAL A 159 -21.99 32.16 -10.48
CA VAL A 159 -20.92 32.09 -11.49
C VAL A 159 -21.47 31.80 -12.87
N TRP A 160 -22.41 30.86 -12.99
CA TRP A 160 -23.06 30.58 -14.27
C TRP A 160 -23.88 31.75 -14.81
N ALA A 161 -24.60 32.48 -13.94
CA ALA A 161 -25.37 33.68 -14.34
C ALA A 161 -24.45 34.75 -14.91
N ILE A 162 -23.28 34.97 -14.29
CA ILE A 162 -22.29 35.96 -14.80
C ILE A 162 -21.76 35.52 -16.17
N LEU A 163 -21.35 34.27 -16.31
CA LEU A 163 -20.82 33.73 -17.58
C LEU A 163 -21.85 33.82 -18.71
N LEU A 164 -23.10 33.44 -18.44
CA LEU A 164 -24.18 33.57 -19.42
C LEU A 164 -24.46 35.03 -19.77
N SER A 165 -24.46 35.95 -18.80
CA SER A 165 -24.64 37.39 -19.04
C SER A 165 -23.56 37.93 -19.98
N VAL A 166 -22.31 37.56 -19.79
CA VAL A 166 -21.21 37.93 -20.68
C VAL A 166 -21.40 37.34 -22.08
N ALA A 167 -21.75 36.06 -22.18
CA ALA A 167 -22.01 35.43 -23.46
C ALA A 167 -23.14 36.09 -24.24
N PHE A 168 -24.26 36.42 -23.57
CA PHE A 168 -25.37 37.15 -24.20
C PHE A 168 -24.96 38.52 -24.69
N ARG A 169 -24.13 39.26 -23.95
CA ARG A 169 -23.62 40.59 -24.38
C ARG A 169 -22.71 40.44 -25.61
N VAL A 170 -21.84 39.45 -25.66
CA VAL A 170 -20.98 39.20 -26.84
C VAL A 170 -21.84 38.87 -28.07
N ILE A 171 -22.84 38.02 -27.92
CA ILE A 171 -23.77 37.67 -29.00
C ILE A 171 -24.56 38.91 -29.47
N ALA A 172 -25.04 39.74 -28.54
CA ALA A 172 -25.77 40.96 -28.87
C ALA A 172 -24.91 41.97 -29.65
N ILE A 173 -23.64 42.12 -29.29
CA ILE A 173 -22.70 42.99 -30.03
C ILE A 173 -22.46 42.42 -31.43
N ALA A 174 -22.22 41.11 -31.56
CA ALA A 174 -22.02 40.46 -32.86
C ALA A 174 -23.22 40.57 -33.80
N HIS A 175 -24.45 40.60 -33.24
CA HIS A 175 -25.66 40.82 -34.03
C HIS A 175 -25.88 42.31 -34.39
N ALA A 176 -25.43 43.23 -33.54
CA ALA A 176 -25.52 44.67 -33.80
C ALA A 176 -24.58 45.13 -34.93
N ASP A 177 -23.42 44.48 -35.05
CA ASP A 177 -22.45 44.70 -36.14
C ASP A 177 -22.92 44.16 -37.51
N ALA A 178 -23.88 43.25 -37.51
CA ALA A 178 -24.54 42.72 -38.71
C ALA A 178 -25.70 43.65 -39.19
N GLY A 179 -25.49 44.97 -39.16
CA GLY A 179 -26.46 45.96 -39.65
C GLY A 179 -26.89 45.68 -41.10
N PRO A 180 -28.09 46.14 -41.50
CA PRO A 180 -28.61 45.87 -42.83
C PRO A 180 -27.63 46.39 -43.91
N PRO A 181 -27.45 45.64 -45.02
CA PRO A 181 -26.56 46.08 -46.11
C PRO A 181 -27.00 47.48 -46.56
N MET A 182 -26.07 48.45 -46.51
CA MET A 182 -26.30 49.78 -47.11
C MET A 182 -26.73 49.60 -48.56
N GLU A 183 -28.02 49.80 -48.82
CA GLU A 183 -28.54 49.92 -50.14
C GLU A 183 -27.83 51.09 -50.80
N ARG A 184 -26.90 50.79 -51.71
CA ARG A 184 -26.20 51.77 -52.52
C ARG A 184 -27.29 52.52 -53.28
N ALA A 185 -27.63 53.76 -52.80
CA ALA A 185 -28.46 54.67 -53.51
C ALA A 185 -27.95 54.83 -54.91
N GLY A 186 -28.86 54.49 -55.82
CA GLY A 186 -28.60 54.44 -57.24
C GLY A 186 -28.03 55.68 -57.80
N SER A 187 -27.15 55.50 -58.74
CA SER A 187 -26.69 56.46 -59.71
C SER A 187 -27.86 57.20 -60.34
N ILE A 188 -27.92 58.46 -60.07
CA ILE A 188 -28.78 59.40 -60.88
C ILE A 188 -28.04 59.63 -62.18
N GLY A 189 -28.72 59.23 -63.24
CA GLY A 189 -28.26 59.45 -64.58
C GLY A 189 -28.23 60.89 -65.02
N SER A 190 -27.28 61.12 -65.86
CA SER A 190 -27.07 62.36 -66.59
C SER A 190 -28.06 62.66 -67.70
N LYS A 191 -28.02 63.86 -67.93
CA LYS A 191 -28.12 64.34 -69.33
C LYS A 191 -26.80 64.94 -69.75
#